data_f05c0e5cd9e9fa7ee65cb80aa718a86b
#
_entry.id   f05c0e5cd9e9fa7ee65cb80aa718a86b
#
_cell.length_a   1.000
_cell.length_b   1.000
_cell.length_c   1.000
_cell.angle_alpha   90.00
_cell.angle_beta   90.00
_cell.angle_gamma   90.00
#
_symmetry.space_group_name_H-M   'P 1'
#
loop_
_entity.id
_entity.type
_entity.pdbx_description
1 polymer ?
#
loop_
_entity_poly.entity_id
_entity_poly.type
_entity_poly.pdbx_seq_one_letter_code
_entity_poly.pdbx_strand_id
1 'polypeptide(L)'
;PIDSINDVKSEYSKNLAQVKKKNKHLIQYLSTNNYGGWASWTLYVKKIDEKSHKKAYKKCLKNAAKSTQEDCFIFAIDDKIVWNLDGPAKPKESESAELKAEQEKQAQLDKRPGRFFEDQPDVSEDYQIHFIYLLTLDGKDSELDISGWIEKRVNKVNDKFLKMSAKNKKSNGIGHQFKLDMTKEGKLDVTFVRMNVLKKQLDKTHAPESLVYRYLKEKGFDNPKKVYATFTGFNHRDGNDIGGEGGVPYTVIFTPAVKSYGQPDMDLVILHELFHTCLLYTSDAADERRC
;
A
#
# COMPACT_ATOMS: atom_id res chain seq x y z
N PRO A 1 15.21 -8.52 -6.60
CA PRO A 1 15.62 -7.45 -5.70
C PRO A 1 17.10 -7.52 -5.31
N ILE A 2 17.71 -8.74 -5.23
CA ILE A 2 19.13 -8.89 -4.84
C ILE A 2 20.07 -8.37 -5.93
N ASP A 3 19.73 -8.56 -7.19
CA ASP A 3 20.55 -8.12 -8.34
C ASP A 3 20.60 -6.59 -8.42
N SER A 4 19.50 -5.90 -8.18
CA SER A 4 19.45 -4.43 -8.16
C SER A 4 20.31 -3.80 -7.07
N ILE A 5 20.47 -4.45 -5.91
CA ILE A 5 21.35 -3.99 -4.82
C ILE A 5 22.82 -4.11 -5.23
N ASN A 6 23.19 -5.15 -5.97
CA ASN A 6 24.55 -5.34 -6.46
C ASN A 6 24.92 -4.27 -7.51
N ASP A 7 23.99 -3.89 -8.37
CA ASP A 7 24.17 -2.81 -9.34
C ASP A 7 24.40 -1.46 -8.64
N VAL A 8 23.59 -1.15 -7.62
CA VAL A 8 23.73 0.07 -6.81
C VAL A 8 25.11 0.10 -6.12
N LYS A 9 25.54 -1.01 -5.53
CA LYS A 9 26.87 -1.13 -4.89
C LYS A 9 28.00 -0.96 -5.90
N SER A 10 27.85 -1.50 -7.09
CA SER A 10 28.83 -1.36 -8.20
C SER A 10 28.96 0.11 -8.62
N GLU A 11 27.84 0.81 -8.84
CA GLU A 11 27.83 2.24 -9.16
C GLU A 11 28.44 3.07 -8.04
N TYR A 12 28.07 2.80 -6.78
CA TYR A 12 28.65 3.46 -5.62
C TYR A 12 30.17 3.31 -5.56
N SER A 13 30.68 2.10 -5.78
CA SER A 13 32.13 1.83 -5.77
C SER A 13 32.88 2.63 -6.85
N LYS A 14 32.30 2.75 -8.05
CA LYS A 14 32.84 3.60 -9.14
C LYS A 14 32.86 5.08 -8.74
N ASN A 15 31.77 5.55 -8.12
CA ASN A 15 31.64 6.92 -7.68
C ASN A 15 32.63 7.25 -6.53
N LEU A 16 32.83 6.33 -5.59
CA LEU A 16 33.78 6.47 -4.50
C LEU A 16 35.24 6.58 -4.99
N ALA A 17 35.60 5.80 -6.01
CA ALA A 17 36.92 5.90 -6.64
C ALA A 17 37.18 7.30 -7.26
N GLN A 18 36.14 7.94 -7.80
CA GLN A 18 36.23 9.30 -8.33
C GLN A 18 36.39 10.36 -7.23
N VAL A 19 35.77 10.18 -6.07
CA VAL A 19 35.86 11.09 -4.91
C VAL A 19 37.30 11.21 -4.44
N LYS A 20 37.98 10.08 -4.26
CA LYS A 20 39.38 10.02 -3.82
C LYS A 20 40.32 10.79 -4.76
N LYS A 21 40.07 10.72 -6.09
CA LYS A 21 40.85 11.46 -7.09
C LYS A 21 40.61 12.98 -7.05
N LYS A 22 39.44 13.45 -6.59
CA LYS A 22 39.03 14.86 -6.67
C LYS A 22 39.12 15.59 -5.34
N ASN A 23 39.53 14.93 -4.26
CA ASN A 23 39.54 15.47 -2.89
C ASN A 23 38.23 16.16 -2.49
N LYS A 24 37.12 15.44 -2.69
CA LYS A 24 35.74 15.89 -2.43
C LYS A 24 35.03 14.86 -1.57
N HIS A 25 33.89 15.26 -1.00
CA HIS A 25 32.96 14.39 -0.33
C HIS A 25 31.89 13.90 -1.29
N LEU A 26 31.33 12.73 -1.01
CA LEU A 26 30.24 12.10 -1.75
C LEU A 26 28.97 12.06 -0.89
N ILE A 27 27.87 12.46 -1.49
CA ILE A 27 26.52 12.21 -0.97
C ILE A 27 25.75 11.48 -2.06
N GLN A 28 25.27 10.28 -1.77
CA GLN A 28 24.42 9.52 -2.70
C GLN A 28 23.03 9.31 -2.10
N TYR A 29 22.03 9.66 -2.87
CA TYR A 29 20.63 9.35 -2.62
C TYR A 29 20.19 8.25 -3.58
N LEU A 30 19.30 7.39 -3.10
CA LEU A 30 18.74 6.26 -3.81
C LEU A 30 17.22 6.28 -3.69
N SER A 31 16.55 5.86 -4.73
CA SER A 31 15.13 5.50 -4.75
C SER A 31 15.01 4.11 -5.33
N THR A 32 14.16 3.27 -4.75
CA THR A 32 13.88 1.90 -5.23
C THR A 32 12.39 1.65 -5.24
N ASN A 33 11.92 0.81 -6.14
CA ASN A 33 10.55 0.32 -6.15
C ASN A 33 10.48 -1.20 -5.93
N ASN A 34 9.27 -1.71 -5.71
CA ASN A 34 9.03 -3.13 -5.46
C ASN A 34 9.30 -4.05 -6.67
N TYR A 35 9.49 -3.46 -7.86
CA TYR A 35 9.72 -4.19 -9.12
C TYR A 35 11.20 -4.32 -9.48
N GLY A 36 12.10 -3.97 -8.55
CA GLY A 36 13.56 -4.02 -8.78
C GLY A 36 14.12 -2.82 -9.54
N GLY A 37 13.28 -1.83 -9.87
CA GLY A 37 13.74 -0.57 -10.43
C GLY A 37 14.45 0.28 -9.37
N TRP A 38 15.44 1.04 -9.78
CA TRP A 38 16.13 1.98 -8.91
C TRP A 38 16.55 3.25 -9.67
N ALA A 39 16.69 4.33 -8.92
CA ALA A 39 17.25 5.58 -9.39
C ALA A 39 18.21 6.13 -8.34
N SER A 40 19.30 6.72 -8.76
CA SER A 40 20.23 7.35 -7.83
C SER A 40 20.63 8.75 -8.27
N TRP A 41 21.16 9.49 -7.35
CA TRP A 41 21.90 10.71 -7.63
C TRP A 41 23.08 10.87 -6.70
N THR A 42 24.25 10.99 -7.30
CA THR A 42 25.51 11.24 -6.58
C THR A 42 25.90 12.70 -6.74
N LEU A 43 26.19 13.36 -5.62
CA LEU A 43 26.69 14.73 -5.57
C LEU A 43 28.09 14.74 -4.95
N TYR A 44 29.02 15.40 -5.63
CA TYR A 44 30.37 15.62 -5.16
C TYR A 44 30.49 17.04 -4.61
N VAL A 45 30.81 17.20 -3.34
CA VAL A 45 30.83 18.47 -2.63
C VAL A 45 32.15 18.71 -1.91
N LYS A 46 32.51 19.97 -1.69
CA LYS A 46 33.67 20.34 -0.86
C LYS A 46 33.38 20.20 0.64
N LYS A 47 32.11 20.29 1.03
CA LYS A 47 31.62 20.18 2.40
C LYS A 47 30.24 19.52 2.41
N ILE A 48 30.03 18.63 3.36
CA ILE A 48 28.71 18.04 3.63
C ILE A 48 27.97 18.97 4.57
N ASP A 49 26.86 19.53 4.09
CA ASP A 49 25.96 20.42 4.83
C ASP A 49 24.51 20.23 4.38
N GLU A 50 23.57 20.88 5.06
CA GLU A 50 22.14 20.78 4.75
C GLU A 50 21.81 21.22 3.30
N LYS A 51 22.53 22.21 2.79
CA LYS A 51 22.35 22.72 1.41
C LYS A 51 22.75 21.65 0.38
N SER A 52 23.85 20.93 0.62
CA SER A 52 24.32 19.85 -0.24
C SER A 52 23.36 18.65 -0.19
N HIS A 53 22.84 18.31 0.99
CA HIS A 53 21.81 17.28 1.15
C HIS A 53 20.52 17.63 0.39
N LYS A 54 19.97 18.83 0.58
CA LYS A 54 18.78 19.31 -0.15
C LYS A 54 18.98 19.27 -1.67
N LYS A 55 20.19 19.62 -2.14
CA LYS A 55 20.51 19.60 -3.57
C LYS A 55 20.57 18.17 -4.12
N ALA A 56 21.22 17.26 -3.42
CA ALA A 56 21.31 15.85 -3.80
C ALA A 56 19.92 15.19 -3.82
N TYR A 57 19.12 15.40 -2.78
CA TYR A 57 17.76 14.89 -2.66
C TYR A 57 16.85 15.34 -3.81
N LYS A 58 16.80 16.66 -4.10
CA LYS A 58 16.00 17.19 -5.22
C LYS A 58 16.37 16.60 -6.58
N LYS A 59 17.65 16.31 -6.78
CA LYS A 59 18.13 15.70 -8.03
C LYS A 59 17.77 14.22 -8.11
N CYS A 60 17.86 13.50 -6.98
CA CYS A 60 17.40 12.14 -6.90
C CYS A 60 15.90 12.04 -7.21
N LEU A 61 15.05 12.87 -6.59
CA LEU A 61 13.61 12.90 -6.86
C LEU A 61 13.30 13.14 -8.35
N LYS A 62 14.07 14.00 -9.02
CA LYS A 62 13.90 14.22 -10.47
C LYS A 62 14.23 12.99 -11.31
N ASN A 63 15.16 12.15 -10.86
CA ASN A 63 15.46 10.87 -11.51
C ASN A 63 14.43 9.81 -11.14
N ALA A 64 14.06 9.73 -9.87
CA ALA A 64 13.04 8.80 -9.37
C ALA A 64 11.70 8.98 -10.07
N ALA A 65 11.27 10.23 -10.31
CA ALA A 65 10.03 10.52 -11.04
C ALA A 65 9.98 9.92 -12.47
N LYS A 66 11.14 9.54 -13.04
CA LYS A 66 11.22 8.94 -14.38
C LYS A 66 11.32 7.41 -14.35
N SER A 67 11.60 6.81 -13.22
CA SER A 67 11.94 5.38 -13.13
C SER A 67 11.20 4.64 -12.01
N THR A 68 11.47 5.00 -10.77
CA THR A 68 10.90 4.31 -9.60
C THR A 68 9.55 4.87 -9.18
N GLN A 69 9.33 6.17 -9.43
CA GLN A 69 8.20 6.96 -8.94
C GLN A 69 8.08 6.99 -7.40
N GLU A 70 9.16 6.60 -6.71
CA GLU A 70 9.25 6.51 -5.24
C GLU A 70 10.12 7.64 -4.67
N ASP A 71 10.02 7.87 -3.37
CA ASP A 71 10.84 8.86 -2.66
C ASP A 71 12.32 8.45 -2.63
N CYS A 72 13.17 9.42 -2.31
CA CYS A 72 14.61 9.24 -2.23
C CYS A 72 15.10 9.27 -0.79
N PHE A 73 16.02 8.39 -0.47
CA PHE A 73 16.66 8.31 0.84
C PHE A 73 18.20 8.35 0.70
N ILE A 74 18.88 8.70 1.78
CA ILE A 74 20.35 8.70 1.81
C ILE A 74 20.83 7.25 1.74
N PHE A 75 21.62 6.94 0.71
CA PHE A 75 22.26 5.63 0.57
C PHE A 75 23.65 5.61 1.17
N ALA A 76 24.48 6.61 0.84
CA ALA A 76 25.86 6.66 1.31
C ALA A 76 26.37 8.09 1.49
N ILE A 77 27.30 8.25 2.42
CA ILE A 77 28.08 9.47 2.66
C ILE A 77 29.55 9.03 2.72
N ASP A 78 30.37 9.58 1.81
CA ASP A 78 31.77 9.21 1.62
C ASP A 78 31.94 7.69 1.46
N ASP A 79 32.74 7.04 2.29
CA ASP A 79 33.01 5.61 2.29
C ASP A 79 32.04 4.79 3.15
N LYS A 80 31.02 5.45 3.73
CA LYS A 80 30.02 4.81 4.58
C LYS A 80 28.69 4.66 3.87
N ILE A 81 28.23 3.42 3.71
CA ILE A 81 26.85 3.14 3.37
C ILE A 81 26.04 3.37 4.65
N VAL A 82 25.19 4.41 4.62
CA VAL A 82 24.35 4.81 5.75
C VAL A 82 22.92 4.33 5.58
N TRP A 83 22.64 3.69 4.45
CA TRP A 83 21.35 3.07 4.19
C TRP A 83 21.17 1.86 5.10
N ASN A 84 20.14 1.93 5.91
CA ASN A 84 19.71 0.82 6.72
C ASN A 84 18.52 0.16 5.99
N LEU A 85 18.50 -1.16 5.89
CA LEU A 85 17.39 -1.96 5.33
C LEU A 85 16.06 -1.72 6.08
N ASP A 86 16.13 -1.11 7.27
CA ASP A 86 14.98 -0.83 8.13
C ASP A 86 14.18 0.44 7.76
N GLY A 87 14.40 1.02 6.58
CA GLY A 87 13.57 2.11 6.07
C GLY A 87 14.23 3.50 5.96
N PRO A 88 13.48 4.54 5.57
CA PRO A 88 14.00 5.88 5.34
C PRO A 88 14.61 6.50 6.60
N ALA A 89 15.56 7.44 6.41
CA ALA A 89 16.21 8.18 7.49
C ALA A 89 15.19 8.64 8.54
N LYS A 90 15.43 8.27 9.81
CA LYS A 90 14.53 8.65 10.92
C LYS A 90 14.23 10.15 10.89
N PRO A 91 12.98 10.57 11.06
CA PRO A 91 12.62 11.96 11.25
C PRO A 91 13.43 12.56 12.39
N LYS A 92 13.68 13.88 12.36
CA LYS A 92 14.32 14.59 13.48
C LYS A 92 13.58 14.25 14.78
N GLU A 93 14.29 14.14 15.89
CA GLU A 93 13.73 13.69 17.19
C GLU A 93 12.44 14.45 17.59
N SER A 94 12.33 15.74 17.27
CA SER A 94 11.11 16.54 17.51
C SER A 94 9.92 16.07 16.67
N GLU A 95 10.13 15.78 15.36
CA GLU A 95 9.05 15.25 14.48
C GLU A 95 8.64 13.84 14.90
N SER A 96 9.58 13.05 15.45
CA SER A 96 9.27 11.71 15.95
C SER A 96 8.46 11.72 17.25
N ALA A 97 8.67 12.70 18.12
CA ALA A 97 7.91 12.84 19.37
C ALA A 97 6.48 13.29 19.11
N GLU A 98 6.28 14.30 18.25
CA GLU A 98 4.96 14.77 17.84
C GLU A 98 4.17 13.67 17.12
N LEU A 99 4.82 12.93 16.23
CA LEU A 99 4.19 11.81 15.53
C LEU A 99 3.76 10.70 16.49
N LYS A 100 4.59 10.37 17.48
CA LYS A 100 4.25 9.37 18.52
C LYS A 100 3.07 9.84 19.38
N ALA A 101 3.08 11.10 19.81
CA ALA A 101 1.97 11.66 20.60
C ALA A 101 0.66 11.63 19.82
N GLU A 102 0.68 11.96 18.52
CA GLU A 102 -0.50 11.86 17.67
C GLU A 102 -0.93 10.39 17.46
N GLN A 103 0.01 9.45 17.30
CA GLN A 103 -0.30 8.03 17.23
C GLN A 103 -1.00 7.51 18.49
N GLU A 104 -0.49 7.86 19.67
CA GLU A 104 -1.09 7.46 20.95
C GLU A 104 -2.49 8.05 21.13
N LYS A 105 -2.66 9.32 20.78
CA LYS A 105 -3.97 9.98 20.81
C LYS A 105 -4.97 9.31 19.85
N GLN A 106 -4.57 9.04 18.59
CA GLN A 106 -5.43 8.38 17.62
C GLN A 106 -5.76 6.95 18.05
N ALA A 107 -4.78 6.20 18.58
CA ALA A 107 -5.00 4.85 19.09
C ALA A 107 -6.05 4.80 20.22
N GLN A 108 -6.16 5.84 21.04
CA GLN A 108 -7.24 5.94 22.04
C GLN A 108 -8.58 6.25 21.39
N LEU A 109 -8.60 7.16 20.40
CA LEU A 109 -9.81 7.53 19.67
C LEU A 109 -10.34 6.38 18.80
N ASP A 110 -9.46 5.50 18.35
CA ASP A 110 -9.83 4.35 17.52
C ASP A 110 -10.47 3.21 18.32
N LYS A 111 -10.32 3.19 19.65
CA LYS A 111 -10.95 2.17 20.50
C LYS A 111 -12.47 2.37 20.53
N ARG A 112 -13.15 1.64 19.66
CA ARG A 112 -14.62 1.65 19.56
C ARG A 112 -15.18 0.26 19.85
N PRO A 113 -16.33 0.14 20.52
CA PRO A 113 -16.99 -1.14 20.68
C PRO A 113 -17.27 -1.83 19.35
N GLY A 114 -16.94 -3.11 19.24
CA GLY A 114 -17.17 -3.91 18.04
C GLY A 114 -16.12 -3.76 16.94
N ARG A 115 -15.05 -3.00 17.17
CA ARG A 115 -13.94 -2.86 16.22
C ARG A 115 -12.87 -3.91 16.46
N PHE A 116 -12.43 -4.56 15.38
CA PHE A 116 -11.31 -5.49 15.39
C PHE A 116 -10.04 -4.80 14.90
N PHE A 117 -8.93 -4.99 15.60
CA PHE A 117 -7.61 -4.48 15.23
C PHE A 117 -6.70 -5.57 14.69
N GLU A 118 -7.19 -6.80 14.69
CA GLU A 118 -6.51 -8.00 14.22
C GLU A 118 -7.50 -8.85 13.43
N ASP A 119 -6.98 -9.63 12.50
CA ASP A 119 -7.70 -10.66 11.78
C ASP A 119 -8.28 -11.68 12.78
N GLN A 120 -9.58 -11.93 12.71
CA GLN A 120 -10.22 -12.85 13.62
C GLN A 120 -9.94 -14.32 13.21
N PRO A 121 -10.03 -15.28 14.14
CA PRO A 121 -9.78 -16.68 13.80
C PRO A 121 -10.71 -17.17 12.69
N ASP A 122 -10.12 -17.72 11.64
CA ASP A 122 -10.81 -18.23 10.48
C ASP A 122 -11.87 -19.31 10.85
N VAL A 123 -13.01 -19.21 10.22
CA VAL A 123 -14.09 -20.23 10.33
C VAL A 123 -14.02 -21.27 9.21
N SER A 124 -13.13 -21.10 8.24
CA SER A 124 -12.92 -21.96 7.08
C SER A 124 -11.44 -22.03 6.71
N GLU A 125 -11.02 -23.17 6.19
CA GLU A 125 -9.68 -23.38 5.62
C GLU A 125 -9.59 -23.01 4.12
N ASP A 126 -10.67 -22.51 3.53
CA ASP A 126 -10.74 -22.14 2.13
C ASP A 126 -9.99 -20.82 1.86
N TYR A 127 -9.71 -20.59 0.58
CA TYR A 127 -9.31 -19.24 0.14
C TYR A 127 -10.45 -18.26 0.36
N GLN A 128 -10.16 -17.09 0.93
CA GLN A 128 -11.17 -16.11 1.28
C GLN A 128 -10.67 -14.68 1.11
N ILE A 129 -11.62 -13.75 0.96
CA ILE A 129 -11.33 -12.31 0.92
C ILE A 129 -11.49 -11.76 2.32
N HIS A 130 -10.39 -11.29 2.89
CA HIS A 130 -10.36 -10.54 4.14
C HIS A 130 -10.49 -9.03 3.87
N PHE A 131 -11.24 -8.33 4.70
CA PHE A 131 -11.53 -6.92 4.52
C PHE A 131 -10.81 -6.05 5.53
N ILE A 132 -10.30 -4.92 5.06
CA ILE A 132 -9.56 -3.97 5.89
C ILE A 132 -10.18 -2.59 5.72
N TYR A 133 -10.46 -1.91 6.83
CA TYR A 133 -10.75 -0.47 6.84
C TYR A 133 -9.50 0.29 7.25
N LEU A 134 -8.90 1.05 6.31
CA LEU A 134 -7.59 1.66 6.49
C LEU A 134 -7.67 3.18 6.45
N LEU A 135 -7.07 3.82 7.46
CA LEU A 135 -6.94 5.27 7.56
C LEU A 135 -5.46 5.69 7.60
N THR A 136 -5.18 6.91 7.13
CA THR A 136 -3.93 7.60 7.46
C THR A 136 -3.92 8.03 8.93
N LEU A 137 -2.77 8.42 9.47
CA LEU A 137 -2.65 8.83 10.87
C LEU A 137 -3.62 9.98 11.22
N ASP A 138 -3.73 10.97 10.35
CA ASP A 138 -4.61 12.13 10.44
C ASP A 138 -5.98 11.92 9.74
N GLY A 139 -6.26 10.70 9.29
CA GLY A 139 -7.50 10.36 8.59
C GLY A 139 -8.72 10.40 9.50
N LYS A 140 -9.78 11.09 9.05
CA LYS A 140 -11.05 11.13 9.78
C LYS A 140 -11.71 9.74 9.73
N ASP A 141 -12.04 9.22 10.89
CA ASP A 141 -12.78 7.98 11.04
C ASP A 141 -14.27 8.17 10.73
N SER A 142 -14.76 7.40 9.76
CA SER A 142 -16.18 7.33 9.37
C SER A 142 -16.85 6.04 9.86
N GLU A 143 -16.17 5.27 10.71
CA GLU A 143 -16.67 4.04 11.34
C GLU A 143 -17.25 3.02 10.35
N LEU A 144 -16.64 2.91 9.14
CA LEU A 144 -17.20 2.09 8.07
C LEU A 144 -17.18 0.59 8.38
N ASP A 145 -16.28 0.16 9.24
CA ASP A 145 -16.16 -1.19 9.78
C ASP A 145 -17.30 -1.53 10.75
N ILE A 146 -17.49 -0.72 11.78
CA ILE A 146 -18.45 -0.98 12.87
C ILE A 146 -19.86 -0.48 12.59
N SER A 147 -20.05 0.45 11.64
CA SER A 147 -21.39 0.88 11.19
C SER A 147 -22.09 -0.16 10.29
N GLY A 148 -21.39 -1.25 9.91
CA GLY A 148 -21.89 -2.23 8.96
C GLY A 148 -21.92 -1.73 7.51
N TRP A 149 -21.32 -0.57 7.21
CA TRP A 149 -21.34 -0.02 5.85
C TRP A 149 -20.57 -0.93 4.88
N ILE A 150 -19.35 -1.39 5.24
CA ILE A 150 -18.54 -2.30 4.41
C ILE A 150 -19.29 -3.62 4.23
N GLU A 151 -19.74 -4.25 5.31
CA GLU A 151 -20.47 -5.52 5.25
C GLU A 151 -21.69 -5.45 4.33
N LYS A 152 -22.52 -4.42 4.48
CA LYS A 152 -23.69 -4.22 3.62
C LYS A 152 -23.32 -4.07 2.14
N ARG A 153 -22.23 -3.37 1.83
CA ARG A 153 -21.79 -3.17 0.44
C ARG A 153 -21.21 -4.45 -0.15
N VAL A 154 -20.35 -5.12 0.59
CA VAL A 154 -19.72 -6.36 0.16
C VAL A 154 -20.78 -7.44 -0.09
N ASN A 155 -21.74 -7.62 0.81
CA ASN A 155 -22.85 -8.57 0.63
C ASN A 155 -23.67 -8.25 -0.62
N LYS A 156 -24.01 -6.98 -0.83
CA LYS A 156 -24.76 -6.55 -2.02
C LYS A 156 -23.98 -6.80 -3.32
N VAL A 157 -22.69 -6.54 -3.32
CA VAL A 157 -21.80 -6.78 -4.46
C VAL A 157 -21.68 -8.28 -4.73
N ASN A 158 -21.56 -9.10 -3.69
CA ASN A 158 -21.48 -10.56 -3.80
C ASN A 158 -22.77 -11.16 -4.35
N ASP A 159 -23.93 -10.69 -3.90
CA ASP A 159 -25.24 -11.06 -4.47
C ASP A 159 -25.39 -10.63 -5.94
N LYS A 160 -24.84 -9.48 -6.30
CA LYS A 160 -24.83 -9.00 -7.68
C LYS A 160 -23.98 -9.92 -8.55
N PHE A 161 -22.80 -10.31 -8.07
CA PHE A 161 -21.94 -11.26 -8.76
C PHE A 161 -22.63 -12.62 -8.96
N LEU A 162 -23.29 -13.17 -7.93
CA LEU A 162 -24.08 -14.40 -8.02
C LEU A 162 -25.09 -14.33 -9.17
N LYS A 163 -25.86 -13.26 -9.21
CA LYS A 163 -26.90 -13.07 -10.23
C LYS A 163 -26.33 -12.85 -11.64
N MET A 164 -25.22 -12.13 -11.75
CA MET A 164 -24.57 -11.86 -13.04
C MET A 164 -23.90 -13.11 -13.60
N SER A 165 -23.19 -13.86 -12.76
CA SER A 165 -22.51 -15.10 -13.17
C SER A 165 -23.50 -16.18 -13.57
N ALA A 166 -24.62 -16.34 -12.86
CA ALA A 166 -25.69 -17.27 -13.23
C ALA A 166 -26.33 -16.98 -14.61
N LYS A 167 -26.37 -15.72 -15.02
CA LYS A 167 -26.86 -15.30 -16.33
C LYS A 167 -25.87 -15.52 -17.48
N ASN A 168 -24.61 -15.80 -17.18
CA ASN A 168 -23.61 -16.06 -18.20
C ASN A 168 -23.91 -17.38 -18.89
N LYS A 169 -23.98 -17.38 -20.21
CA LYS A 169 -24.28 -18.58 -21.02
C LYS A 169 -23.30 -19.74 -20.78
N LYS A 170 -22.05 -19.42 -20.42
CA LYS A 170 -21.00 -20.42 -20.13
C LYS A 170 -21.14 -21.05 -18.75
N SER A 171 -21.88 -20.44 -17.83
CA SER A 171 -22.05 -20.95 -16.47
C SER A 171 -23.13 -22.02 -16.33
N ASN A 172 -23.89 -22.31 -17.41
CA ASN A 172 -25.02 -23.24 -17.38
C ASN A 172 -26.04 -22.93 -16.24
N GLY A 173 -26.22 -21.65 -15.91
CA GLY A 173 -27.09 -21.21 -14.82
C GLY A 173 -26.47 -21.27 -13.42
N ILE A 174 -25.23 -21.68 -13.31
CA ILE A 174 -24.53 -21.72 -12.01
C ILE A 174 -24.07 -20.31 -11.67
N GLY A 175 -24.50 -19.82 -10.51
CA GLY A 175 -24.01 -18.54 -9.96
C GLY A 175 -22.75 -18.75 -9.10
N HIS A 176 -21.86 -17.77 -9.13
CA HIS A 176 -20.65 -17.74 -8.34
C HIS A 176 -20.67 -16.58 -7.34
N GLN A 177 -20.05 -16.78 -6.19
CA GLN A 177 -19.85 -15.76 -5.17
C GLN A 177 -18.40 -15.78 -4.69
N PHE A 178 -17.93 -14.64 -4.24
CA PHE A 178 -16.69 -14.60 -3.49
C PHE A 178 -16.85 -15.29 -2.14
N LYS A 179 -15.83 -16.03 -1.72
CA LYS A 179 -15.74 -16.53 -0.36
C LYS A 179 -15.28 -15.39 0.53
N LEU A 180 -16.14 -14.93 1.39
CA LEU A 180 -15.86 -13.83 2.32
C LEU A 180 -15.28 -14.38 3.62
N ASP A 181 -14.33 -13.68 4.19
CA ASP A 181 -13.82 -13.96 5.53
C ASP A 181 -14.87 -13.52 6.56
N MET A 182 -15.27 -14.46 7.41
CA MET A 182 -16.37 -14.28 8.36
C MET A 182 -15.91 -14.58 9.78
N THR A 183 -16.40 -13.79 10.72
CA THR A 183 -16.22 -14.11 12.15
C THR A 183 -17.04 -15.36 12.56
N LYS A 184 -16.74 -15.91 13.72
CA LYS A 184 -17.49 -17.06 14.28
C LYS A 184 -18.98 -16.74 14.51
N GLU A 185 -19.32 -15.46 14.68
CA GLU A 185 -20.69 -14.97 14.83
C GLU A 185 -21.41 -14.76 13.51
N GLY A 186 -20.75 -15.08 12.37
CA GLY A 186 -21.32 -14.96 11.03
C GLY A 186 -21.40 -13.53 10.50
N LYS A 187 -20.60 -12.60 11.05
CA LYS A 187 -20.42 -11.25 10.51
C LYS A 187 -19.21 -11.20 9.59
N LEU A 188 -19.18 -10.24 8.68
CA LEU A 188 -18.00 -9.98 7.87
C LEU A 188 -16.82 -9.62 8.79
N ASP A 189 -15.69 -10.29 8.62
CA ASP A 189 -14.47 -9.90 9.32
C ASP A 189 -13.85 -8.67 8.64
N VAL A 190 -13.83 -7.58 9.37
CA VAL A 190 -13.26 -6.31 8.91
C VAL A 190 -12.26 -5.81 9.94
N THR A 191 -10.98 -5.87 9.59
CA THR A 191 -9.91 -5.36 10.44
C THR A 191 -9.71 -3.86 10.23
N PHE A 192 -9.68 -3.10 11.31
CA PHE A 192 -9.33 -1.68 11.28
C PHE A 192 -7.81 -1.50 11.36
N VAL A 193 -7.28 -0.68 10.46
CA VAL A 193 -5.86 -0.35 10.42
C VAL A 193 -5.67 1.16 10.30
N ARG A 194 -4.87 1.75 11.20
CA ARG A 194 -4.39 3.12 11.06
C ARG A 194 -2.91 3.13 10.71
N MET A 195 -2.58 3.71 9.57
CA MET A 195 -1.20 3.85 9.11
C MET A 195 -0.46 4.93 9.91
N ASN A 196 0.83 4.74 10.14
CA ASN A 196 1.72 5.75 10.71
C ASN A 196 2.19 6.79 9.68
N VAL A 197 1.33 7.09 8.69
CA VAL A 197 1.61 7.99 7.58
C VAL A 197 0.53 9.06 7.54
N LEU A 198 0.94 10.33 7.46
CA LEU A 198 0.02 11.45 7.28
C LEU A 198 -0.49 11.49 5.84
N LYS A 199 -1.74 11.93 5.65
CA LYS A 199 -2.31 12.12 4.30
C LYS A 199 -1.39 12.93 3.39
N LYS A 200 -0.81 14.03 3.86
CA LYS A 200 0.14 14.86 3.10
C LYS A 200 1.40 14.12 2.61
N GLN A 201 1.78 13.04 3.29
CA GLN A 201 2.90 12.20 2.86
C GLN A 201 2.44 11.22 1.77
N LEU A 202 1.25 10.66 1.94
CA LEU A 202 0.61 9.79 0.95
C LEU A 202 0.36 10.54 -0.37
N ASP A 203 -0.13 11.78 -0.31
CA ASP A 203 -0.39 12.63 -1.48
C ASP A 203 0.88 12.96 -2.30
N LYS A 204 2.06 12.76 -1.72
CA LYS A 204 3.36 12.93 -2.41
C LYS A 204 3.84 11.66 -3.10
N THR A 205 3.24 10.52 -2.82
CA THR A 205 3.59 9.26 -3.47
C THR A 205 2.86 9.15 -4.81
N HIS A 206 3.53 8.56 -5.81
CA HIS A 206 2.92 8.31 -7.12
C HIS A 206 2.08 7.04 -7.13
N ALA A 207 2.27 6.17 -6.15
CA ALA A 207 1.62 4.86 -6.03
C ALA A 207 1.18 4.65 -4.56
N PRO A 208 0.11 5.33 -4.10
CA PRO A 208 -0.37 5.20 -2.72
C PRO A 208 -0.79 3.76 -2.37
N GLU A 209 -1.30 3.01 -3.34
CA GLU A 209 -1.64 1.59 -3.20
C GLU A 209 -0.40 0.73 -2.87
N SER A 210 0.73 0.96 -3.52
CA SER A 210 1.98 0.25 -3.25
C SER A 210 2.47 0.47 -1.81
N LEU A 211 2.26 1.67 -1.27
CA LEU A 211 2.56 1.98 0.13
C LEU A 211 1.62 1.23 1.07
N VAL A 212 0.32 1.16 0.74
CA VAL A 212 -0.67 0.37 1.47
C VAL A 212 -0.26 -1.11 1.48
N TYR A 213 0.06 -1.70 0.33
CA TYR A 213 0.46 -3.11 0.22
C TYR A 213 1.66 -3.43 1.08
N ARG A 214 2.71 -2.60 1.03
CA ARG A 214 3.90 -2.78 1.87
C ARG A 214 3.56 -2.69 3.35
N TYR A 215 2.78 -1.68 3.74
CA TYR A 215 2.37 -1.49 5.13
C TYR A 215 1.57 -2.67 5.67
N LEU A 216 0.61 -3.18 4.90
CA LEU A 216 -0.19 -4.34 5.29
C LEU A 216 0.66 -5.59 5.43
N LYS A 217 1.57 -5.84 4.50
CA LYS A 217 2.51 -6.96 4.57
C LYS A 217 3.40 -6.88 5.82
N GLU A 218 3.94 -5.69 6.14
CA GLU A 218 4.73 -5.46 7.36
C GLU A 218 3.91 -5.67 8.64
N LYS A 219 2.58 -5.54 8.57
CA LYS A 219 1.64 -5.81 9.66
C LYS A 219 1.19 -7.28 9.75
N GLY A 220 1.69 -8.15 8.88
CA GLY A 220 1.38 -9.57 8.89
C GLY A 220 0.12 -9.97 8.11
N PHE A 221 -0.42 -9.07 7.28
CA PHE A 221 -1.50 -9.43 6.35
C PHE A 221 -0.89 -10.10 5.10
N ASP A 222 -0.36 -11.30 5.27
CA ASP A 222 0.32 -12.06 4.21
C ASP A 222 -0.04 -13.55 4.20
N ASN A 223 -1.20 -13.92 4.77
CA ASN A 223 -1.70 -15.29 4.74
C ASN A 223 -1.91 -15.72 3.28
N PRO A 224 -1.27 -16.81 2.81
CA PRO A 224 -1.34 -17.25 1.42
C PRO A 224 -2.72 -17.73 0.98
N LYS A 225 -3.64 -18.00 1.93
CA LYS A 225 -5.04 -18.36 1.67
C LYS A 225 -5.98 -17.15 1.66
N LYS A 226 -5.46 -15.94 1.91
CA LYS A 226 -6.26 -14.72 1.92
C LYS A 226 -5.84 -13.76 0.82
N VAL A 227 -6.81 -13.08 0.26
CA VAL A 227 -6.63 -11.84 -0.47
C VAL A 227 -7.23 -10.70 0.35
N TYR A 228 -6.61 -9.54 0.30
CA TYR A 228 -6.92 -8.43 1.19
C TYR A 228 -7.56 -7.29 0.42
N ALA A 229 -8.83 -7.03 0.69
CA ALA A 229 -9.58 -5.92 0.11
C ALA A 229 -9.66 -4.75 1.07
N THR A 230 -8.99 -3.65 0.75
CA THR A 230 -8.79 -2.51 1.63
C THR A 230 -9.67 -1.34 1.24
N PHE A 231 -10.61 -0.97 2.11
CA PHE A 231 -11.39 0.26 1.99
C PHE A 231 -10.66 1.40 2.68
N THR A 232 -10.23 2.41 1.92
CA THR A 232 -9.45 3.52 2.47
C THR A 232 -10.31 4.72 2.84
N GLY A 233 -9.87 5.51 3.82
CA GLY A 233 -10.46 6.81 4.15
C GLY A 233 -9.91 7.98 3.32
N PHE A 234 -9.13 7.69 2.27
CA PHE A 234 -8.52 8.69 1.40
C PHE A 234 -8.70 8.32 -0.08
N ASN A 235 -8.53 9.30 -0.97
CA ASN A 235 -8.58 9.12 -2.42
C ASN A 235 -7.20 8.81 -2.98
N HIS A 236 -7.18 8.28 -4.22
CA HIS A 236 -5.98 8.28 -5.04
C HIS A 236 -5.48 9.73 -5.26
N ARG A 237 -4.18 9.88 -5.45
CA ARG A 237 -3.54 11.18 -5.67
C ARG A 237 -4.13 11.96 -6.84
N ASP A 238 -4.45 11.26 -7.93
CA ASP A 238 -4.94 11.86 -9.16
C ASP A 238 -6.43 12.21 -9.12
N GLY A 239 -7.02 12.17 -7.91
CA GLY A 239 -8.38 12.67 -7.66
C GLY A 239 -9.43 11.57 -7.51
N ASN A 240 -10.70 11.96 -7.80
CA ASN A 240 -11.85 11.08 -7.58
C ASN A 240 -12.14 10.14 -8.76
N ASP A 241 -11.36 10.21 -9.83
CA ASP A 241 -11.64 9.44 -11.05
C ASP A 241 -11.17 7.98 -10.95
N ILE A 242 -10.36 7.68 -9.92
CA ILE A 242 -9.87 6.32 -9.64
C ILE A 242 -10.60 5.79 -8.41
N GLY A 243 -11.49 4.81 -8.63
CA GLY A 243 -12.28 4.17 -7.56
C GLY A 243 -11.52 3.11 -6.79
N GLY A 244 -10.50 2.50 -7.39
CA GLY A 244 -9.66 1.50 -6.76
C GLY A 244 -8.46 1.14 -7.61
N GLU A 245 -7.62 0.27 -7.07
CA GLU A 245 -6.49 -0.33 -7.77
C GLU A 245 -6.25 -1.72 -7.19
N GLY A 246 -6.25 -2.72 -8.04
CA GLY A 246 -6.28 -4.11 -7.60
C GLY A 246 -5.18 -4.97 -8.17
N GLY A 247 -4.83 -5.98 -7.41
CA GLY A 247 -3.92 -7.06 -7.74
C GLY A 247 -3.99 -8.17 -6.69
N VAL A 248 -3.21 -9.21 -6.87
CA VAL A 248 -3.09 -10.30 -5.91
C VAL A 248 -1.80 -10.12 -5.12
N PRO A 249 -1.81 -10.23 -3.80
CA PRO A 249 -2.94 -10.54 -2.91
C PRO A 249 -3.69 -9.32 -2.36
N TYR A 250 -3.45 -8.12 -2.85
CA TYR A 250 -4.05 -6.90 -2.30
C TYR A 250 -4.83 -6.13 -3.35
N THR A 251 -5.96 -5.56 -2.93
CA THR A 251 -6.68 -4.52 -3.67
C THR A 251 -7.02 -3.35 -2.76
N VAL A 252 -7.02 -2.15 -3.32
CA VAL A 252 -7.38 -0.91 -2.61
C VAL A 252 -8.62 -0.31 -3.25
N ILE A 253 -9.60 0.01 -2.42
CA ILE A 253 -10.84 0.68 -2.80
C ILE A 253 -10.81 2.07 -2.17
N PHE A 254 -10.70 3.11 -3.00
CA PHE A 254 -10.70 4.50 -2.55
C PHE A 254 -12.12 4.92 -2.19
N THR A 255 -12.51 4.71 -0.94
CA THR A 255 -13.90 4.86 -0.50
C THR A 255 -14.49 6.25 -0.74
N PRO A 256 -13.76 7.38 -0.54
CA PRO A 256 -14.33 8.68 -0.84
C PRO A 256 -14.66 8.87 -2.33
N ALA A 257 -13.80 8.38 -3.25
CA ALA A 257 -14.07 8.39 -4.69
C ALA A 257 -15.28 7.52 -5.03
N VAL A 258 -15.28 6.28 -4.55
CA VAL A 258 -16.37 5.32 -4.79
C VAL A 258 -17.71 5.84 -4.29
N LYS A 259 -17.74 6.52 -3.12
CA LYS A 259 -18.96 7.15 -2.60
C LYS A 259 -19.47 8.29 -3.48
N SER A 260 -18.60 8.98 -4.22
CA SER A 260 -18.98 10.08 -5.12
C SER A 260 -19.70 9.63 -6.37
N TYR A 261 -19.51 8.36 -6.81
CA TYR A 261 -20.14 7.84 -8.02
C TYR A 261 -21.65 7.56 -7.87
N GLY A 262 -22.15 7.45 -6.63
CA GLY A 262 -23.55 7.09 -6.39
C GLY A 262 -23.87 5.62 -6.70
N GLN A 263 -25.18 5.29 -6.72
CA GLN A 263 -25.68 3.96 -7.04
C GLN A 263 -26.26 3.96 -8.46
N PRO A 264 -26.06 2.93 -9.29
CA PRO A 264 -25.45 1.61 -8.97
C PRO A 264 -23.92 1.54 -9.19
N ASP A 265 -23.28 2.61 -9.64
CA ASP A 265 -21.89 2.59 -10.13
C ASP A 265 -20.88 2.26 -9.02
N MET A 266 -21.14 2.71 -7.81
CA MET A 266 -20.36 2.35 -6.63
C MET A 266 -20.20 0.83 -6.47
N ASP A 267 -21.30 0.08 -6.58
CA ASP A 267 -21.27 -1.38 -6.40
C ASP A 267 -20.53 -2.07 -7.57
N LEU A 268 -20.57 -1.48 -8.76
CA LEU A 268 -19.84 -1.98 -9.93
C LEU A 268 -18.33 -1.76 -9.79
N VAL A 269 -17.92 -0.60 -9.28
CA VAL A 269 -16.50 -0.32 -9.02
C VAL A 269 -15.96 -1.27 -7.95
N ILE A 270 -16.67 -1.45 -6.84
CA ILE A 270 -16.24 -2.40 -5.79
C ILE A 270 -16.15 -3.82 -6.38
N LEU A 271 -17.14 -4.25 -7.17
CA LEU A 271 -17.11 -5.55 -7.83
C LEU A 271 -15.90 -5.69 -8.77
N HIS A 272 -15.59 -4.64 -9.54
CA HIS A 272 -14.44 -4.61 -10.43
C HIS A 272 -13.13 -4.80 -9.67
N GLU A 273 -12.95 -4.08 -8.58
CA GLU A 273 -11.73 -4.17 -7.75
C GLU A 273 -11.60 -5.56 -7.08
N LEU A 274 -12.72 -6.15 -6.64
CA LEU A 274 -12.70 -7.50 -6.11
C LEU A 274 -12.36 -8.56 -7.18
N PHE A 275 -12.68 -8.34 -8.44
CA PHE A 275 -12.25 -9.23 -9.53
C PHE A 275 -10.74 -9.21 -9.74
N HIS A 276 -10.05 -8.11 -9.43
CA HIS A 276 -8.60 -8.08 -9.49
C HIS A 276 -7.93 -8.98 -8.43
N THR A 277 -8.63 -9.33 -7.36
CA THR A 277 -8.15 -10.30 -6.38
C THR A 277 -8.33 -11.74 -6.82
N CYS A 278 -9.21 -11.99 -7.79
CA CYS A 278 -9.41 -13.30 -8.36
C CYS A 278 -8.39 -13.55 -9.46
N LEU A 279 -7.73 -14.71 -9.43
CA LEU A 279 -6.77 -15.15 -10.45
C LEU A 279 -7.39 -15.41 -11.84
N LEU A 280 -8.62 -14.94 -12.10
CA LEU A 280 -9.31 -15.09 -13.39
C LEU A 280 -8.55 -14.44 -14.58
N TYR A 281 -7.54 -13.62 -14.30
CA TYR A 281 -6.71 -12.97 -15.32
C TYR A 281 -5.34 -13.63 -15.53
N THR A 282 -5.00 -14.69 -14.79
CA THR A 282 -3.78 -15.45 -15.06
C THR A 282 -4.09 -16.57 -16.05
N SER A 283 -3.19 -16.80 -17.01
CA SER A 283 -3.30 -17.77 -18.09
C SER A 283 -3.42 -19.25 -17.66
N ASP A 284 -3.36 -19.54 -16.37
CA ASP A 284 -3.58 -20.86 -15.78
C ASP A 284 -5.01 -20.97 -15.27
N ALA A 285 -5.93 -21.20 -16.21
CA ALA A 285 -7.33 -21.55 -15.93
C ALA A 285 -7.50 -22.90 -15.17
N ALA A 286 -6.43 -23.49 -14.68
CA ALA A 286 -6.44 -24.79 -13.99
C ALA A 286 -6.73 -24.69 -12.48
N ASP A 287 -6.73 -23.50 -11.90
CA ASP A 287 -6.98 -23.31 -10.46
C ASP A 287 -8.26 -22.50 -10.21
N GLU A 288 -9.40 -23.10 -10.62
CA GLU A 288 -10.76 -22.55 -10.43
C GLU A 288 -11.15 -22.34 -8.94
N ARG A 289 -10.23 -22.58 -8.00
CA ARG A 289 -10.50 -22.63 -6.55
C ARG A 289 -10.19 -21.33 -5.80
N ARG A 290 -9.79 -20.25 -6.48
CA ARG A 290 -9.31 -19.02 -5.81
C ARG A 290 -10.26 -17.81 -5.89
N CYS A 291 -11.53 -18.04 -6.18
CA CYS A 291 -12.56 -17.00 -6.07
C CYS A 291 -13.64 -17.39 -5.08
#